data_f75e675f148361d6048bad1d2c14a06c
#
_entry.id   f75e675f148361d6048bad1d2c14a06c
#
_cell.length_a   1.000
_cell.length_b   1.000
_cell.length_c   1.000
_cell.angle_alpha   90.00
_cell.angle_beta   90.00
_cell.angle_gamma   90.00
#
_symmetry.space_group_name_H-M   'P 1'
#
loop_
_entity.id
_entity.type
_entity.pdbx_description
1 polymer ?
#
loop_
_entity_poly.entity_id
_entity_poly.type
_entity_poly.pdbx_seq_one_letter_code
_entity_poly.pdbx_strand_id
1 'polypeptide(L)'
;MTDRELYAPGPASGAQIRQDGEKWTLILVRDLRHPPAMVWQALTDPAQLREWAPFDADGSLGTVGTTVKLTTVGAPALHVTETTVTRANAPEVLEYNWGDHNMRWELEAFGAGTRLTLWTNIGRRFIAMGAAGWHICFDVLDHLLSGTPLGRIVGPEAMKFGWQRLNAEYARQFGIESPNWPPQAGQSK
;
A
#
# COMPACT_ATOMS: atom_id res chain seq x y z
N MET A 1 -0.48 0.46 27.53
CA MET A 1 0.10 0.56 26.18
C MET A 1 -0.75 -0.28 25.24
N THR A 2 -1.25 0.33 24.17
CA THR A 2 -2.03 -0.35 23.14
C THR A 2 -1.07 -0.99 22.12
N ASP A 3 -1.55 -1.98 21.35
CA ASP A 3 -0.75 -2.60 20.28
C ASP A 3 -0.24 -1.55 19.27
N ARG A 4 -1.04 -0.51 19.00
CA ARG A 4 -0.66 0.62 18.17
C ARG A 4 0.52 1.41 18.73
N GLU A 5 0.57 1.65 20.04
CA GLU A 5 1.67 2.37 20.70
C GLU A 5 2.97 1.55 20.72
N LEU A 6 2.85 0.23 20.69
CA LEU A 6 3.98 -0.70 20.64
C LEU A 6 4.45 -1.01 19.22
N TYR A 7 3.65 -0.65 18.22
CA TYR A 7 3.97 -0.96 16.84
C TYR A 7 5.22 -0.21 16.37
N ALA A 8 6.14 -0.97 15.80
CA ALA A 8 7.29 -0.46 15.07
C ALA A 8 7.53 -1.35 13.85
N PRO A 9 7.62 -0.79 12.64
CA PRO A 9 7.87 -1.59 11.45
C PRO A 9 9.25 -2.23 11.50
N GLY A 10 9.33 -3.45 10.98
CA GLY A 10 10.60 -4.13 10.73
C GLY A 10 11.46 -3.40 9.71
N PRO A 11 12.65 -3.94 9.40
CA PRO A 11 13.51 -3.37 8.36
C PRO A 11 12.86 -3.46 6.98
N ALA A 12 13.25 -2.57 6.07
CA ALA A 12 12.82 -2.60 4.68
C ALA A 12 13.11 -3.96 4.04
N SER A 13 12.07 -4.59 3.50
CA SER A 13 12.13 -5.91 2.88
C SER A 13 10.97 -6.16 1.94
N GLY A 14 11.09 -7.19 1.08
CA GLY A 14 10.02 -7.64 0.19
C GLY A 14 9.67 -6.67 -0.92
N ALA A 15 10.51 -5.69 -1.22
CA ALA A 15 10.29 -4.73 -2.29
C ALA A 15 11.36 -4.85 -3.37
N GLN A 16 10.91 -4.74 -4.62
CA GLN A 16 11.74 -4.66 -5.80
C GLN A 16 11.26 -3.52 -6.69
N ILE A 17 12.14 -3.02 -7.54
CA ILE A 17 11.79 -2.06 -8.59
C ILE A 17 12.10 -2.66 -9.95
N ARG A 18 11.24 -2.33 -10.92
CA ARG A 18 11.43 -2.69 -12.32
C ARG A 18 11.34 -1.42 -13.16
N GLN A 19 12.28 -1.26 -14.05
CA GLN A 19 12.26 -0.19 -15.03
C GLN A 19 12.02 -0.77 -16.42
N ASP A 20 11.09 -0.18 -17.15
CA ASP A 20 10.80 -0.48 -18.54
C ASP A 20 10.68 0.85 -19.30
N GLY A 21 11.77 1.23 -20.02
CA GLY A 21 11.90 2.55 -20.57
C GLY A 21 11.90 3.63 -19.48
N GLU A 22 10.98 4.58 -19.58
CA GLU A 22 10.76 5.62 -18.56
C GLU A 22 9.78 5.19 -17.44
N LYS A 23 9.15 4.04 -17.61
CA LYS A 23 8.17 3.52 -16.64
C LYS A 23 8.86 2.76 -15.53
N TRP A 24 8.54 3.15 -14.30
CA TRP A 24 9.00 2.51 -13.07
C TRP A 24 7.84 1.80 -12.39
N THR A 25 8.09 0.58 -11.96
CA THR A 25 7.13 -0.25 -11.24
C THR A 25 7.71 -0.67 -9.89
N LEU A 26 6.95 -0.43 -8.84
CA LEU A 26 7.21 -0.96 -7.50
C LEU A 26 6.52 -2.32 -7.39
N ILE A 27 7.25 -3.31 -6.88
CA ILE A 27 6.74 -4.65 -6.61
C ILE A 27 6.96 -4.92 -5.13
N LEU A 28 5.89 -5.08 -4.38
CA LEU A 28 5.91 -5.39 -2.95
C LEU A 28 5.33 -6.76 -2.70
N VAL A 29 6.05 -7.58 -1.95
CA VAL A 29 5.63 -8.94 -1.57
C VAL A 29 5.54 -9.04 -0.05
N ARG A 30 4.43 -9.59 0.44
CA ARG A 30 4.22 -9.89 1.85
C ARG A 30 3.58 -11.27 2.00
N ASP A 31 4.20 -12.10 2.83
CA ASP A 31 3.60 -13.37 3.25
C ASP A 31 2.71 -13.14 4.48
N LEU A 32 1.44 -13.46 4.34
CA LEU A 32 0.40 -13.31 5.36
C LEU A 32 -0.05 -14.69 5.84
N ARG A 33 -0.29 -14.84 7.15
CA ARG A 33 -0.71 -16.12 7.76
C ARG A 33 -2.22 -16.38 7.67
N HIS A 34 -2.85 -15.84 6.65
CA HIS A 34 -4.30 -15.88 6.46
C HIS A 34 -4.64 -16.41 5.07
N PRO A 35 -5.75 -17.15 4.92
CA PRO A 35 -6.11 -17.74 3.62
C PRO A 35 -6.45 -16.66 2.58
N PRO A 36 -6.24 -16.93 1.28
CA PRO A 36 -6.49 -15.96 0.21
C PRO A 36 -7.89 -15.33 0.22
N ALA A 37 -8.92 -16.08 0.56
CA ALA A 37 -10.29 -15.55 0.64
C ALA A 37 -10.43 -14.45 1.70
N MET A 38 -9.75 -14.57 2.81
CA MET A 38 -9.76 -13.58 3.89
C MET A 38 -8.97 -12.31 3.48
N VAL A 39 -7.82 -12.48 2.84
CA VAL A 39 -7.03 -11.37 2.29
C VAL A 39 -7.81 -10.65 1.19
N TRP A 40 -8.48 -11.39 0.31
CA TRP A 40 -9.33 -10.84 -0.75
C TRP A 40 -10.41 -9.91 -0.19
N GLN A 41 -11.09 -10.33 0.87
CA GLN A 41 -12.09 -9.47 1.53
C GLN A 41 -11.47 -8.16 2.03
N ALA A 42 -10.29 -8.21 2.64
CA ALA A 42 -9.62 -7.01 3.12
C ALA A 42 -9.19 -6.04 1.99
N LEU A 43 -8.96 -6.57 0.78
CA LEU A 43 -8.61 -5.79 -0.41
C LEU A 43 -9.83 -5.20 -1.13
N THR A 44 -11.02 -5.72 -0.91
CA THR A 44 -12.20 -5.40 -1.73
C THR A 44 -13.38 -4.80 -0.96
N ASP A 45 -13.51 -5.11 0.33
CA ASP A 45 -14.59 -4.61 1.18
C ASP A 45 -14.29 -3.18 1.67
N PRO A 46 -15.15 -2.19 1.38
CA PRO A 46 -14.97 -0.81 1.83
C PRO A 46 -14.77 -0.68 3.34
N ALA A 47 -15.49 -1.46 4.14
CA ALA A 47 -15.36 -1.41 5.60
C ALA A 47 -13.98 -1.88 6.07
N GLN A 48 -13.41 -2.89 5.45
CA GLN A 48 -12.07 -3.37 5.77
C GLN A 48 -10.97 -2.45 5.21
N LEU A 49 -11.15 -1.90 4.01
CA LEU A 49 -10.20 -0.92 3.44
C LEU A 49 -9.99 0.29 4.35
N ARG A 50 -11.02 0.75 5.04
CA ARG A 50 -10.92 1.87 6.01
C ARG A 50 -9.96 1.61 7.15
N GLU A 51 -9.72 0.36 7.48
CA GLU A 51 -8.88 -0.01 8.61
C GLU A 51 -7.37 0.02 8.28
N TRP A 52 -7.00 -0.08 7.00
CA TRP A 52 -5.59 -0.23 6.63
C TRP A 52 -5.14 0.52 5.37
N ALA A 53 -6.00 0.69 4.37
CA ALA A 53 -5.61 1.23 3.07
C ALA A 53 -5.41 2.76 3.09
N PRO A 54 -4.60 3.33 2.18
CA PRO A 54 -4.38 4.77 2.11
C PRO A 54 -5.54 5.54 1.46
N PHE A 55 -6.63 4.88 1.17
CA PHE A 55 -7.85 5.46 0.61
C PHE A 55 -9.10 4.78 1.18
N ASP A 56 -10.21 5.50 1.16
CA ASP A 56 -11.54 4.96 1.35
C ASP A 56 -12.17 4.67 -0.01
N ALA A 57 -12.99 3.62 -0.08
CA ALA A 57 -13.79 3.28 -1.25
C ALA A 57 -15.28 3.43 -0.94
N ASP A 58 -16.06 3.98 -1.86
CA ASP A 58 -17.51 4.13 -1.70
C ASP A 58 -18.31 2.89 -2.16
N GLY A 59 -17.63 1.88 -2.66
CA GLY A 59 -18.19 0.61 -3.09
C GLY A 59 -17.16 -0.50 -3.10
N SER A 60 -17.62 -1.74 -3.29
CA SER A 60 -16.76 -2.92 -3.37
C SER A 60 -15.88 -2.90 -4.63
N LEU A 61 -14.62 -3.27 -4.45
CA LEU A 61 -13.66 -3.48 -5.54
C LEU A 61 -13.66 -4.92 -6.09
N GLY A 62 -14.54 -5.77 -5.58
CA GLY A 62 -14.54 -7.21 -5.89
C GLY A 62 -15.23 -7.63 -7.18
N THR A 63 -15.75 -6.69 -7.98
CA THR A 63 -16.52 -7.01 -9.20
C THR A 63 -16.03 -6.21 -10.39
N VAL A 64 -15.68 -6.90 -11.47
CA VAL A 64 -15.27 -6.28 -12.75
C VAL A 64 -16.37 -5.35 -13.29
N GLY A 65 -15.97 -4.19 -13.80
CA GLY A 65 -16.87 -3.20 -14.38
C GLY A 65 -17.55 -2.29 -13.35
N THR A 66 -17.35 -2.53 -12.05
CA THR A 66 -17.84 -1.62 -11.01
C THR A 66 -17.01 -0.34 -11.01
N THR A 67 -17.69 0.81 -11.02
CA THR A 67 -17.06 2.11 -10.86
C THR A 67 -17.16 2.55 -9.41
N VAL A 68 -16.02 2.89 -8.81
CA VAL A 68 -15.87 3.21 -7.39
C VAL A 68 -15.11 4.53 -7.26
N LYS A 69 -15.49 5.35 -6.30
CA LYS A 69 -14.72 6.54 -5.91
C LYS A 69 -13.77 6.18 -4.78
N LEU A 70 -12.50 6.52 -4.99
CA LEU A 70 -11.44 6.37 -4.00
C LEU A 70 -11.09 7.74 -3.43
N THR A 71 -11.22 7.89 -2.12
CA THR A 71 -10.85 9.12 -1.41
C THR A 71 -9.53 8.89 -0.69
N THR A 72 -8.49 9.59 -1.10
CA THR A 72 -7.17 9.50 -0.47
C THR A 72 -7.21 10.04 0.96
N VAL A 73 -6.69 9.27 1.90
CA VAL A 73 -6.62 9.63 3.31
C VAL A 73 -5.22 10.09 3.69
N GLY A 74 -5.13 11.12 4.54
CA GLY A 74 -3.85 11.68 4.98
C GLY A 74 -3.21 12.66 4.00
N ALA A 75 -3.88 12.99 2.91
CA ALA A 75 -3.45 14.04 2.00
C ALA A 75 -3.78 15.43 2.58
N PRO A 76 -2.99 16.50 2.25
CA PRO A 76 -3.25 17.86 2.73
C PRO A 76 -4.59 18.45 2.26
N ALA A 77 -5.08 17.99 1.11
CA ALA A 77 -6.35 18.39 0.53
C ALA A 77 -7.18 17.17 0.16
N LEU A 78 -8.50 17.35 0.09
CA LEU A 78 -9.40 16.29 -0.39
C LEU A 78 -9.02 15.89 -1.81
N HIS A 79 -8.71 14.62 -1.99
CA HIS A 79 -8.37 14.04 -3.28
C HIS A 79 -9.23 12.80 -3.53
N VAL A 80 -10.15 12.93 -4.47
CA VAL A 80 -11.07 11.87 -4.87
C VAL A 80 -10.79 11.50 -6.33
N THR A 81 -10.62 10.22 -6.57
CA THR A 81 -10.47 9.69 -7.93
C THR A 81 -11.54 8.63 -8.19
N GLU A 82 -12.01 8.56 -9.41
CA GLU A 82 -12.94 7.53 -9.85
C GLU A 82 -12.16 6.43 -10.56
N THR A 83 -12.48 5.18 -10.27
CA THR A 83 -11.86 4.02 -10.91
C THR A 83 -12.91 2.99 -11.29
N THR A 84 -12.63 2.27 -12.38
CA THR A 84 -13.40 1.09 -12.76
C THR A 84 -12.54 -0.15 -12.55
N VAL A 85 -13.07 -1.15 -11.87
CA VAL A 85 -12.39 -2.42 -11.67
C VAL A 85 -12.24 -3.14 -13.01
N THR A 86 -11.01 -3.33 -13.45
CA THR A 86 -10.70 -3.93 -14.75
C THR A 86 -10.51 -5.44 -14.69
N ARG A 87 -10.13 -5.95 -13.51
CA ARG A 87 -9.99 -7.38 -13.24
C ARG A 87 -10.32 -7.71 -11.80
N ALA A 88 -11.10 -8.76 -11.60
CA ALA A 88 -11.43 -9.28 -10.28
C ALA A 88 -11.67 -10.78 -10.38
N ASN A 89 -10.59 -11.56 -10.37
CA ASN A 89 -10.61 -13.01 -10.33
C ASN A 89 -10.39 -13.46 -8.88
N ALA A 90 -11.45 -13.52 -8.11
CA ALA A 90 -11.39 -13.87 -6.69
C ALA A 90 -10.96 -15.33 -6.47
N PRO A 91 -10.08 -15.62 -5.52
CA PRO A 91 -9.34 -14.68 -4.67
C PRO A 91 -7.90 -14.41 -5.17
N GLU A 92 -7.62 -14.41 -6.46
CA GLU A 92 -6.27 -14.49 -7.01
C GLU A 92 -5.73 -13.17 -7.56
N VAL A 93 -6.53 -12.43 -8.34
CA VAL A 93 -6.07 -11.21 -9.03
C VAL A 93 -7.12 -10.10 -8.99
N LEU A 94 -6.68 -8.90 -8.63
CA LEU A 94 -7.48 -7.69 -8.60
C LEU A 94 -6.72 -6.55 -9.29
N GLU A 95 -7.37 -5.84 -10.21
CA GLU A 95 -6.78 -4.69 -10.90
C GLU A 95 -7.76 -3.52 -10.98
N TYR A 96 -7.27 -2.36 -10.62
CA TYR A 96 -7.91 -1.04 -10.75
C TYR A 96 -6.85 0.06 -10.70
N ASN A 97 -7.24 1.30 -10.91
CA ASN A 97 -6.34 2.44 -10.75
C ASN A 97 -6.66 3.24 -9.48
N TRP A 98 -5.64 3.76 -8.83
CA TRP A 98 -5.75 4.78 -7.80
C TRP A 98 -5.09 6.05 -8.31
N GLY A 99 -5.91 6.98 -8.83
CA GLY A 99 -5.40 8.09 -9.62
C GLY A 99 -4.63 7.60 -10.84
N ASP A 100 -3.42 8.07 -11.01
CA ASP A 100 -2.52 7.66 -12.09
C ASP A 100 -1.76 6.35 -11.82
N HIS A 101 -1.94 5.77 -10.63
CA HIS A 101 -1.28 4.55 -10.23
C HIS A 101 -2.11 3.33 -10.62
N ASN A 102 -1.55 2.44 -11.42
CA ASN A 102 -2.13 1.12 -11.62
C ASN A 102 -1.90 0.28 -10.37
N MET A 103 -2.95 -0.36 -9.90
CA MET A 103 -2.93 -1.24 -8.73
C MET A 103 -3.26 -2.65 -9.19
N ARG A 104 -2.23 -3.51 -9.24
CA ARG A 104 -2.42 -4.94 -9.49
C ARG A 104 -2.04 -5.72 -8.24
N TRP A 105 -3.00 -6.43 -7.72
CA TRP A 105 -2.87 -7.31 -6.57
C TRP A 105 -2.93 -8.75 -7.01
N GLU A 106 -1.94 -9.52 -6.58
CA GLU A 106 -1.89 -10.96 -6.80
C GLU A 106 -1.85 -11.68 -5.46
N LEU A 107 -2.70 -12.69 -5.30
CA LEU A 107 -2.78 -13.52 -4.11
C LEU A 107 -2.51 -14.96 -4.51
N GLU A 108 -1.49 -15.52 -3.94
CA GLU A 108 -1.10 -16.92 -4.14
C GLU A 108 -1.15 -17.66 -2.81
N ALA A 109 -1.74 -18.85 -2.80
CA ALA A 109 -1.67 -19.72 -1.62
C ALA A 109 -0.20 -20.07 -1.34
N PHE A 110 0.27 -19.78 -0.13
CA PHE A 110 1.64 -19.98 0.28
C PHE A 110 1.69 -20.60 1.68
N GLY A 111 2.07 -21.87 1.76
CA GLY A 111 1.96 -22.62 2.99
C GLY A 111 0.50 -22.68 3.47
N ALA A 112 0.26 -22.32 4.74
CA ALA A 112 -1.09 -22.19 5.31
C ALA A 112 -1.70 -20.78 5.12
N GLY A 113 -1.04 -19.89 4.41
CA GLY A 113 -1.43 -18.49 4.24
C GLY A 113 -1.46 -18.05 2.79
N THR A 114 -1.12 -16.77 2.61
CA THR A 114 -1.16 -16.08 1.31
C THR A 114 0.13 -15.32 1.07
N ARG A 115 0.71 -15.46 -0.11
CA ARG A 115 1.68 -14.51 -0.65
C ARG A 115 0.92 -13.43 -1.38
N LEU A 116 0.95 -12.23 -0.84
CA LEU A 116 0.36 -11.03 -1.44
C LEU A 116 1.43 -10.25 -2.18
N THR A 117 1.18 -9.95 -3.46
CA THR A 117 2.05 -9.10 -4.27
C THR A 117 1.28 -7.90 -4.80
N LEU A 118 1.79 -6.71 -4.55
CA LEU A 118 1.32 -5.47 -5.17
C LEU A 118 2.29 -5.05 -6.25
N TRP A 119 1.76 -4.83 -7.46
CA TRP A 119 2.44 -4.19 -8.57
C TRP A 119 1.81 -2.81 -8.77
N THR A 120 2.61 -1.75 -8.71
CA THR A 120 2.12 -0.40 -8.93
C THR A 120 3.17 0.47 -9.59
N ASN A 121 2.75 1.32 -10.53
CA ASN A 121 3.66 2.27 -11.16
C ASN A 121 3.82 3.49 -10.27
N ILE A 122 5.07 3.81 -9.96
CA ILE A 122 5.43 5.01 -9.18
C ILE A 122 6.70 5.60 -9.81
N GLY A 123 6.71 6.91 -10.07
CA GLY A 123 7.89 7.57 -10.62
C GLY A 123 9.13 7.38 -9.74
N ARG A 124 10.30 7.28 -10.36
CA ARG A 124 11.58 7.00 -9.70
C ARG A 124 11.81 7.84 -8.45
N ARG A 125 11.47 9.12 -8.50
CA ARG A 125 11.65 10.06 -7.38
C ARG A 125 10.85 9.68 -6.13
N PHE A 126 9.69 9.06 -6.30
CA PHE A 126 8.75 8.76 -5.22
C PHE A 126 8.65 7.28 -4.86
N ILE A 127 9.36 6.41 -5.57
CA ILE A 127 9.17 4.96 -5.44
C ILE A 127 9.60 4.41 -4.07
N ALA A 128 10.67 4.95 -3.47
CA ALA A 128 11.08 4.58 -2.12
C ALA A 128 10.08 5.07 -1.06
N MET A 129 9.51 6.25 -1.25
CA MET A 129 8.44 6.80 -0.40
C MET A 129 7.18 5.93 -0.46
N GLY A 130 6.81 5.50 -1.66
CA GLY A 130 5.71 4.57 -1.87
C GLY A 130 5.95 3.22 -1.21
N ALA A 131 7.15 2.67 -1.34
CA ALA A 131 7.53 1.42 -0.68
C ALA A 131 7.41 1.52 0.84
N ALA A 132 7.87 2.61 1.45
CA ALA A 132 7.77 2.86 2.88
C ALA A 132 6.31 2.97 3.35
N GLY A 133 5.47 3.68 2.61
CA GLY A 133 4.05 3.82 2.92
C GLY A 133 3.30 2.49 2.83
N TRP A 134 3.48 1.75 1.76
CA TRP A 134 2.86 0.44 1.58
C TRP A 134 3.37 -0.62 2.56
N HIS A 135 4.65 -0.56 2.96
CA HIS A 135 5.19 -1.42 4.01
C HIS A 135 4.36 -1.29 5.30
N ILE A 136 4.12 -0.07 5.75
CA ILE A 136 3.31 0.20 6.95
C ILE A 136 1.87 -0.24 6.74
N CYS A 137 1.28 0.05 5.58
CA CYS A 137 -0.08 -0.42 5.26
C CYS A 137 -0.20 -1.94 5.32
N PHE A 138 0.80 -2.68 4.86
CA PHE A 138 0.80 -4.14 4.92
C PHE A 138 0.95 -4.68 6.35
N ASP A 139 1.73 -4.01 7.19
CA ASP A 139 1.79 -4.35 8.61
C ASP A 139 0.44 -4.15 9.29
N VAL A 140 -0.22 -3.01 9.01
CA VAL A 140 -1.57 -2.71 9.53
C VAL A 140 -2.61 -3.72 9.03
N LEU A 141 -2.51 -4.13 7.77
CA LEU A 141 -3.35 -5.19 7.19
C LEU A 141 -3.14 -6.53 7.93
N ASP A 142 -1.90 -6.93 8.17
CA ASP A 142 -1.58 -8.17 8.87
C ASP A 142 -2.15 -8.17 10.30
N HIS A 143 -2.02 -7.06 11.01
CA HIS A 143 -2.63 -6.86 12.33
C HIS A 143 -4.16 -6.93 12.28
N LEU A 144 -4.79 -6.31 11.29
CA LEU A 144 -6.24 -6.39 11.09
C LEU A 144 -6.69 -7.84 10.92
N LEU A 145 -6.04 -8.58 10.03
CA LEU A 145 -6.36 -9.98 9.76
C LEU A 145 -6.11 -10.89 10.96
N SER A 146 -5.15 -10.54 11.81
CA SER A 146 -4.81 -11.28 13.04
C SER A 146 -5.74 -10.97 14.22
N GLY A 147 -6.72 -10.08 14.04
CA GLY A 147 -7.66 -9.70 15.10
C GLY A 147 -7.10 -8.73 16.14
N THR A 148 -5.98 -8.08 15.85
CA THR A 148 -5.34 -7.05 16.68
C THR A 148 -5.22 -5.73 15.92
N PRO A 149 -6.33 -5.12 15.48
CA PRO A 149 -6.29 -3.97 14.57
C PRO A 149 -5.56 -2.78 15.20
N LEU A 150 -4.60 -2.24 14.48
CA LEU A 150 -3.87 -1.03 14.86
C LEU A 150 -4.64 0.25 14.52
N GLY A 151 -5.59 0.15 13.61
CA GLY A 151 -6.16 1.30 12.92
C GLY A 151 -5.21 1.87 11.88
N ARG A 152 -5.76 2.57 10.92
CA ARG A 152 -5.02 3.11 9.76
C ARG A 152 -3.84 3.98 10.17
N ILE A 153 -2.70 3.80 9.50
CA ILE A 153 -1.48 4.58 9.67
C ILE A 153 -1.02 5.05 8.29
N VAL A 154 -1.41 6.25 7.90
CA VAL A 154 -1.14 6.83 6.57
C VAL A 154 -0.83 8.33 6.66
N GLY A 155 -0.24 8.89 5.61
CA GLY A 155 0.08 10.31 5.55
C GLY A 155 0.99 10.76 6.71
N PRO A 156 0.71 11.94 7.32
CA PRO A 156 1.52 12.46 8.43
C PRO A 156 1.61 11.52 9.63
N GLU A 157 0.61 10.69 9.87
CA GLU A 157 0.61 9.72 10.97
C GLU A 157 1.73 8.69 10.81
N ALA A 158 2.04 8.27 9.57
CA ALA A 158 3.10 7.32 9.29
C ALA A 158 4.50 7.81 9.74
N MET A 159 4.71 9.13 9.82
CA MET A 159 5.94 9.72 10.31
C MET A 159 6.25 9.35 11.77
N LYS A 160 5.22 9.11 12.58
CA LYS A 160 5.35 8.72 13.98
C LYS A 160 5.79 7.27 14.14
N PHE A 161 5.68 6.45 13.08
CA PHE A 161 5.93 5.02 13.07
C PHE A 161 7.12 4.61 12.20
N GLY A 162 8.13 5.47 12.06
CA GLY A 162 9.38 5.12 11.40
C GLY A 162 9.36 5.15 9.87
N TRP A 163 8.39 5.84 9.25
CA TRP A 163 8.32 5.96 7.80
C TRP A 163 9.61 6.55 7.19
N GLN A 164 10.21 7.56 7.82
CA GLN A 164 11.45 8.18 7.33
C GLN A 164 12.62 7.18 7.28
N ARG A 165 12.73 6.33 8.30
CA ARG A 165 13.74 5.26 8.32
C ARG A 165 13.51 4.26 7.18
N LEU A 166 12.27 3.82 6.99
CA LEU A 166 11.91 2.91 5.89
C LEU A 166 12.18 3.53 4.53
N ASN A 167 11.83 4.80 4.33
CA ASN A 167 12.11 5.52 3.10
C ASN A 167 13.61 5.52 2.78
N ALA A 168 14.46 5.83 3.76
CA ALA A 168 15.91 5.81 3.60
C ALA A 168 16.46 4.41 3.31
N GLU A 169 15.94 3.40 3.98
CA GLU A 169 16.33 2.00 3.78
C GLU A 169 15.95 1.50 2.37
N TYR A 170 14.72 1.77 1.92
CA TYR A 170 14.29 1.41 0.56
C TYR A 170 15.06 2.17 -0.51
N ALA A 171 15.30 3.47 -0.34
CA ALA A 171 16.12 4.25 -1.26
C ALA A 171 17.51 3.64 -1.43
N ARG A 172 18.11 3.21 -0.32
CA ARG A 172 19.42 2.54 -0.33
C ARG A 172 19.35 1.19 -1.05
N GLN A 173 18.34 0.37 -0.77
CA GLN A 173 18.15 -0.92 -1.44
C GLN A 173 17.93 -0.76 -2.95
N PHE A 174 17.23 0.28 -3.37
CA PHE A 174 16.96 0.56 -4.77
C PHE A 174 18.11 1.30 -5.47
N GLY A 175 19.12 1.78 -4.75
CA GLY A 175 20.21 2.55 -5.30
C GLY A 175 19.76 3.90 -5.88
N ILE A 176 18.78 4.54 -5.26
CA ILE A 176 18.21 5.83 -5.69
C ILE A 176 18.27 6.86 -4.56
N GLU A 177 18.23 8.14 -4.94
CA GLU A 177 17.99 9.22 -3.99
C GLU A 177 16.49 9.37 -3.77
N SER A 178 16.08 9.58 -2.52
CA SER A 178 14.71 9.88 -2.15
C SER A 178 14.64 11.24 -1.46
N PRO A 179 13.71 12.11 -1.84
CA PRO A 179 13.56 13.39 -1.18
C PRO A 179 13.15 13.20 0.29
N ASN A 180 13.61 14.08 1.15
CA ASN A 180 13.13 14.14 2.52
C ASN A 180 11.66 14.59 2.54
N TRP A 181 10.88 13.99 3.40
CA TRP A 181 9.51 14.40 3.63
C TRP A 181 9.29 14.73 5.11
N PRO A 182 8.62 15.81 5.48
CA PRO A 182 8.18 16.91 4.61
C PRO A 182 9.35 17.65 3.96
N PRO A 183 9.15 18.22 2.76
CA PRO A 183 10.22 18.99 2.10
C PRO A 183 10.67 20.12 3.01
N GLN A 184 11.98 20.22 3.22
CA GLN A 184 12.54 21.36 3.98
C GLN A 184 12.29 22.65 3.20
N ALA A 185 11.76 23.66 3.88
CA ALA A 185 11.58 25.00 3.30
C ALA A 185 12.94 25.52 2.84
N GLY A 186 13.15 25.63 1.51
CA GLY A 186 14.37 26.17 0.91
C GLY A 186 15.01 25.35 -0.21
N GLN A 187 14.53 24.18 -0.56
CA GLN A 187 15.05 23.39 -1.70
C GLN A 187 14.10 23.41 -2.92
N SER A 188 13.70 24.62 -3.31
CA SER A 188 13.13 24.86 -4.64
C SER A 188 14.26 25.39 -5.54
N LYS A 189 14.87 24.51 -6.32
CA LYS A 189 15.59 24.89 -7.55
C LYS A 189 15.35 23.83 -8.60
#